data_274c1e19d068c85f70afa86ef123436f
#
_entry.id   274c1e19d068c85f70afa86ef123436f
#
_cell.length_a   1.000
_cell.length_b   1.000
_cell.length_c   1.000
_cell.angle_alpha   90.00
_cell.angle_beta   90.00
_cell.angle_gamma   90.00
#
_symmetry.space_group_name_H-M   'P 1'
#
loop_
_entity.id
_entity.type
_entity.pdbx_description
1 polymer ?
#
loop_
_entity_poly.entity_id
_entity_poly.type
_entity_poly.pdbx_seq_one_letter_code
_entity_poly.pdbx_strand_id
1 'polypeptide(L)'
;MNTTIERKQSNHQILPRGHDYPFERHGAQPRTIDRDQLLARLNWRYATRQFDPHRKIGARHWAALEEALVLTPSSFGLQPWKFFVVSDPDIREKLASASWGQRQIVDASHLVVFTIRKNLNQQDVETYLNRIAEVRGVTTDSLATLRGMLIGSIIQGMDEAARNNWSARQVYIALGNFLTSAALLGIDACPMEGIEPAKYDEILGLEKQGLTTVVVATAGYRAATDKYASLKKVRFPREEVVAVV
;
A
#
# COMPACT_ATOMS: atom_id res chain seq x y z
N MET A 1 -27.90 33.59 -15.14
CA MET A 1 -27.05 33.74 -13.93
C MET A 1 -26.10 32.55 -13.87
N ASN A 2 -24.86 32.76 -14.31
CA ASN A 2 -23.83 31.72 -14.31
C ASN A 2 -23.12 31.74 -12.95
N THR A 3 -23.29 30.69 -12.19
CA THR A 3 -22.56 30.52 -10.92
C THR A 3 -21.35 29.64 -11.19
N THR A 4 -20.21 30.27 -11.38
CA THR A 4 -18.90 29.61 -11.49
C THR A 4 -18.52 29.09 -10.10
N ILE A 5 -18.44 27.76 -9.94
CA ILE A 5 -17.91 27.12 -8.73
C ILE A 5 -16.40 27.22 -8.77
N GLU A 6 -15.84 28.15 -8.00
CA GLU A 6 -14.39 28.21 -7.75
C GLU A 6 -13.94 26.97 -6.98
N ARG A 7 -13.14 26.14 -7.63
CA ARG A 7 -12.39 25.05 -6.97
C ARG A 7 -11.33 25.70 -6.08
N LYS A 8 -11.51 25.64 -4.76
CA LYS A 8 -10.44 25.91 -3.80
C LYS A 8 -9.32 24.89 -4.05
N GLN A 9 -8.24 25.35 -4.68
CA GLN A 9 -6.98 24.60 -4.72
C GLN A 9 -6.43 24.55 -3.28
N SER A 10 -6.46 23.38 -2.68
CA SER A 10 -5.72 23.12 -1.44
C SER A 10 -4.22 23.20 -1.79
N ASN A 11 -3.52 24.12 -1.12
CA ASN A 11 -2.05 24.24 -1.16
C ASN A 11 -1.42 22.96 -0.57
N HIS A 12 -1.38 21.89 -1.34
CA HIS A 12 -0.46 20.80 -1.08
C HIS A 12 0.91 21.30 -1.58
N GLN A 13 1.79 21.65 -0.66
CA GLN A 13 3.21 21.75 -0.98
C GLN A 13 3.60 20.39 -1.56
N ILE A 14 3.80 20.36 -2.88
CA ILE A 14 4.33 19.20 -3.60
C ILE A 14 5.77 19.06 -3.10
N LEU A 15 5.98 18.11 -2.18
CA LEU A 15 7.31 17.64 -1.86
C LEU A 15 7.95 17.13 -3.16
N PRO A 16 9.28 17.27 -3.35
CA PRO A 16 9.96 16.85 -4.57
C PRO A 16 9.52 15.44 -4.94
N ARG A 17 9.16 15.25 -6.21
CA ARG A 17 8.73 13.95 -6.74
C ARG A 17 9.84 12.94 -6.48
N GLY A 18 9.49 11.76 -5.93
CA GLY A 18 10.32 10.70 -5.37
C GLY A 18 11.45 10.11 -6.24
N HIS A 19 12.14 10.93 -7.03
CA HIS A 19 13.35 10.56 -7.76
C HIS A 19 14.63 11.16 -7.18
N ASP A 20 14.52 12.00 -6.16
CA ASP A 20 15.65 12.73 -5.57
C ASP A 20 16.12 12.16 -4.22
N TYR A 21 15.82 10.91 -3.92
CA TYR A 21 16.58 10.24 -2.87
C TYR A 21 17.95 9.90 -3.46
N PRO A 22 19.03 10.53 -2.95
CA PRO A 22 20.39 10.22 -3.40
C PRO A 22 20.81 8.86 -2.83
N PHE A 23 20.10 7.80 -3.22
CA PHE A 23 20.54 6.44 -2.96
C PHE A 23 21.40 5.99 -4.14
N GLU A 24 22.59 6.54 -4.22
CA GLU A 24 23.69 5.88 -4.92
C GLU A 24 23.93 4.55 -4.21
N ARG A 25 23.65 3.42 -4.88
CA ARG A 25 23.92 2.08 -4.33
C ARG A 25 25.39 1.88 -3.96
N HIS A 26 26.27 2.83 -4.30
CA HIS A 26 27.72 2.85 -4.04
C HIS A 26 28.13 3.90 -2.99
N GLY A 27 27.17 4.64 -2.39
CA GLY A 27 27.42 5.54 -1.27
C GLY A 27 27.56 4.81 0.06
N ALA A 28 27.83 5.56 1.14
CA ALA A 28 27.89 5.01 2.51
C ALA A 28 26.61 4.22 2.82
N GLN A 29 26.75 2.99 3.30
CA GLN A 29 25.60 2.17 3.68
C GLN A 29 24.74 2.90 4.71
N PRO A 30 23.40 2.88 4.56
CA PRO A 30 22.53 3.47 5.55
C PRO A 30 22.76 2.80 6.91
N ARG A 31 22.62 3.57 7.99
CA ARG A 31 22.71 3.01 9.35
C ARG A 31 21.70 1.87 9.50
N THR A 32 22.17 0.73 9.98
CA THR A 32 21.31 -0.40 10.31
C THR A 32 20.37 -0.06 11.46
N ILE A 33 19.13 -0.53 11.38
CA ILE A 33 18.20 -0.47 12.51
C ILE A 33 18.64 -1.54 13.51
N ASP A 34 18.71 -1.16 14.79
CA ASP A 34 19.03 -2.10 15.85
C ASP A 34 18.02 -3.22 15.95
N ARG A 35 18.50 -4.44 16.20
CA ARG A 35 17.67 -5.66 16.32
C ARG A 35 16.56 -5.50 17.37
N ASP A 36 16.90 -4.97 18.53
CA ASP A 36 15.97 -4.88 19.64
C ASP A 36 14.92 -3.78 19.38
N GLN A 37 15.30 -2.71 18.70
CA GLN A 37 14.33 -1.70 18.20
C GLN A 37 13.35 -2.30 17.21
N LEU A 38 13.82 -3.09 16.24
CA LEU A 38 12.94 -3.76 15.28
C LEU A 38 11.93 -4.66 16.00
N LEU A 39 12.41 -5.53 16.89
CA LEU A 39 11.54 -6.46 17.63
C LEU A 39 10.58 -5.72 18.56
N ALA A 40 11.03 -4.67 19.24
CA ALA A 40 10.19 -3.83 20.07
C ALA A 40 9.04 -3.21 19.25
N ARG A 41 9.32 -2.67 18.05
CA ARG A 41 8.28 -2.08 17.18
C ARG A 41 7.31 -3.12 16.65
N LEU A 42 7.77 -4.30 16.25
CA LEU A 42 6.90 -5.39 15.82
C LEU A 42 6.03 -5.93 16.97
N ASN A 43 6.54 -5.95 18.20
CA ASN A 43 5.75 -6.28 19.38
C ASN A 43 4.76 -5.18 19.77
N TRP A 44 5.15 -3.91 19.63
CA TRP A 44 4.31 -2.77 19.98
C TRP A 44 3.08 -2.63 19.07
N ARG A 45 3.21 -2.92 17.75
CA ARG A 45 2.12 -2.77 16.80
C ARG A 45 1.03 -3.82 16.99
N TYR A 46 -0.21 -3.42 16.81
CA TYR A 46 -1.38 -4.30 16.69
C TYR A 46 -2.35 -3.73 15.64
N ALA A 47 -3.44 -4.42 15.35
CA ALA A 47 -4.52 -3.89 14.50
C ALA A 47 -5.38 -2.93 15.33
N THR A 48 -5.11 -1.64 15.22
CA THR A 48 -5.71 -0.57 16.01
C THR A 48 -7.20 -0.44 15.70
N ARG A 49 -8.05 -0.50 16.72
CA ARG A 49 -9.50 -0.50 16.56
C ARG A 49 -10.12 0.88 16.76
N GLN A 50 -9.49 1.73 17.55
CA GLN A 50 -9.95 3.09 17.78
C GLN A 50 -8.80 4.07 17.59
N PHE A 51 -8.99 5.00 16.65
CA PHE A 51 -8.03 6.06 16.37
C PHE A 51 -8.47 7.34 17.06
N ASP A 52 -7.49 8.18 17.43
CA ASP A 52 -7.73 9.55 17.87
C ASP A 52 -7.98 10.43 16.62
N PRO A 53 -9.23 10.91 16.40
CA PRO A 53 -9.56 11.67 15.20
C PRO A 53 -8.90 13.06 15.16
N HIS A 54 -8.41 13.54 16.30
CA HIS A 54 -7.77 14.86 16.42
C HIS A 54 -6.25 14.82 16.16
N ARG A 55 -5.64 13.64 16.21
CA ARG A 55 -4.20 13.48 15.94
C ARG A 55 -3.97 13.03 14.51
N LYS A 56 -3.29 13.87 13.73
CA LYS A 56 -2.97 13.58 12.34
C LYS A 56 -1.47 13.27 12.17
N ILE A 57 -1.17 12.36 11.26
CA ILE A 57 0.21 12.05 10.88
C ILE A 57 0.79 13.29 10.17
N GLY A 58 1.96 13.74 10.61
CA GLY A 58 2.64 14.87 9.98
C GLY A 58 3.09 14.53 8.55
N ALA A 59 3.03 15.52 7.66
CA ALA A 59 3.27 15.35 6.22
C ALA A 59 4.60 14.62 5.90
N ARG A 60 5.67 14.88 6.64
CA ARG A 60 6.97 14.21 6.44
C ARG A 60 6.92 12.71 6.72
N HIS A 61 6.24 12.30 7.78
CA HIS A 61 6.08 10.87 8.09
C HIS A 61 5.13 10.19 7.11
N TRP A 62 4.08 10.91 6.69
CA TRP A 62 3.16 10.37 5.68
C TRP A 62 3.84 10.14 4.35
N ALA A 63 4.63 11.11 3.85
CA ALA A 63 5.41 10.97 2.63
C ALA A 63 6.37 9.76 2.69
N ALA A 64 6.98 9.48 3.85
CA ALA A 64 7.82 8.30 4.02
C ALA A 64 7.02 6.99 3.93
N LEU A 65 5.75 6.96 4.37
CA LEU A 65 4.88 5.81 4.21
C LEU A 65 4.43 5.61 2.75
N GLU A 66 4.14 6.69 2.03
CA GLU A 66 3.86 6.64 0.60
C GLU A 66 5.06 6.11 -0.19
N GLU A 67 6.26 6.58 0.14
CA GLU A 67 7.50 6.09 -0.48
C GLU A 67 7.76 4.62 -0.15
N ALA A 68 7.46 4.16 1.07
CA ALA A 68 7.54 2.75 1.44
C ALA A 68 6.62 1.86 0.57
N LEU A 69 5.46 2.36 0.17
CA LEU A 69 4.58 1.67 -0.79
C LEU A 69 5.22 1.61 -2.18
N VAL A 70 5.80 2.72 -2.65
CA VAL A 70 6.49 2.79 -3.96
C VAL A 70 7.69 1.86 -4.01
N LEU A 71 8.48 1.80 -2.94
CA LEU A 71 9.69 0.97 -2.83
C LEU A 71 9.40 -0.51 -2.53
N THR A 72 8.16 -0.90 -2.40
CA THR A 72 7.80 -2.30 -2.15
C THR A 72 8.22 -3.21 -3.32
N PRO A 73 8.91 -4.31 -3.05
CA PRO A 73 9.23 -5.30 -4.07
C PRO A 73 7.97 -6.07 -4.52
N SER A 74 7.99 -6.54 -5.75
CA SER A 74 6.98 -7.48 -6.27
C SER A 74 7.63 -8.55 -7.13
N SER A 75 6.93 -9.64 -7.38
CA SER A 75 7.42 -10.70 -8.27
C SER A 75 7.72 -10.12 -9.67
N PHE A 76 8.89 -10.42 -10.21
CA PHE A 76 9.46 -9.81 -11.41
C PHE A 76 9.61 -8.28 -11.38
N GLY A 77 9.23 -7.60 -10.28
CA GLY A 77 9.17 -6.14 -10.20
C GLY A 77 7.99 -5.52 -10.96
N LEU A 78 6.99 -6.32 -11.36
CA LEU A 78 5.91 -5.88 -12.26
C LEU A 78 4.95 -4.85 -11.65
N GLN A 79 4.86 -4.78 -10.30
CA GLN A 79 4.05 -3.79 -9.56
C GLN A 79 2.59 -3.71 -10.05
N PRO A 80 1.82 -4.82 -10.01
CA PRO A 80 0.49 -4.89 -10.59
C PRO A 80 -0.59 -4.22 -9.71
N TRP A 81 -0.31 -3.02 -9.21
CA TRP A 81 -1.12 -2.34 -8.21
C TRP A 81 -1.24 -0.84 -8.44
N LYS A 82 -2.20 -0.24 -7.73
CA LYS A 82 -2.28 1.19 -7.47
C LYS A 82 -2.82 1.39 -6.06
N PHE A 83 -2.31 2.37 -5.35
CA PHE A 83 -2.75 2.72 -4.01
C PHE A 83 -3.51 4.05 -4.04
N PHE A 84 -4.64 4.11 -3.36
CA PHE A 84 -5.43 5.33 -3.24
C PHE A 84 -5.42 5.81 -1.80
N VAL A 85 -4.94 7.02 -1.58
CA VAL A 85 -5.06 7.70 -0.29
C VAL A 85 -6.35 8.50 -0.30
N VAL A 86 -7.30 8.08 0.53
CA VAL A 86 -8.62 8.73 0.60
C VAL A 86 -8.59 9.78 1.69
N SER A 87 -8.63 11.05 1.30
CA SER A 87 -8.62 12.20 2.21
C SER A 87 -10.00 12.86 2.36
N ASP A 88 -10.88 12.69 1.37
CA ASP A 88 -12.22 13.28 1.35
C ASP A 88 -13.11 12.66 2.44
N PRO A 89 -13.65 13.47 3.40
CA PRO A 89 -14.46 12.96 4.50
C PRO A 89 -15.76 12.28 4.04
N ASP A 90 -16.43 12.82 3.01
CA ASP A 90 -17.70 12.29 2.51
C ASP A 90 -17.51 10.94 1.83
N ILE A 91 -16.37 10.79 1.10
CA ILE A 91 -15.98 9.50 0.53
C ILE A 91 -15.67 8.51 1.65
N ARG A 92 -14.95 8.92 2.71
CA ARG A 92 -14.62 8.05 3.85
C ARG A 92 -15.86 7.57 4.58
N GLU A 93 -16.90 8.42 4.76
CA GLU A 93 -18.18 7.99 5.36
C GLU A 93 -18.91 6.97 4.48
N LYS A 94 -18.93 7.15 3.15
CA LYS A 94 -19.48 6.14 2.22
C LYS A 94 -18.72 4.81 2.32
N LEU A 95 -17.38 4.87 2.37
CA LEU A 95 -16.53 3.68 2.50
C LEU A 95 -16.71 3.00 3.87
N ALA A 96 -16.96 3.75 4.95
CA ALA A 96 -17.26 3.18 6.25
C ALA A 96 -18.54 2.33 6.22
N SER A 97 -19.57 2.77 5.50
CA SER A 97 -20.80 1.99 5.29
C SER A 97 -20.50 0.68 4.54
N ALA A 98 -19.58 0.71 3.56
CA ALA A 98 -19.08 -0.47 2.84
C ALA A 98 -18.04 -1.29 3.63
N SER A 99 -17.77 -0.93 4.88
CA SER A 99 -16.83 -1.57 5.81
C SER A 99 -17.51 -2.00 7.10
N TRP A 100 -18.79 -2.38 7.02
CA TRP A 100 -19.60 -2.84 8.14
C TRP A 100 -19.67 -1.82 9.29
N GLY A 101 -19.66 -0.53 8.97
CA GLY A 101 -19.72 0.57 9.93
C GLY A 101 -18.46 0.73 10.79
N GLN A 102 -17.33 0.14 10.38
CA GLN A 102 -16.06 0.23 11.12
C GLN A 102 -15.52 1.66 11.11
N ARG A 103 -15.56 2.32 12.27
CA ARG A 103 -15.18 3.74 12.43
C ARG A 103 -13.71 4.04 12.13
N GLN A 104 -12.82 3.03 12.13
CA GLN A 104 -11.42 3.21 11.75
C GLN A 104 -11.27 3.89 10.38
N ILE A 105 -12.20 3.62 9.46
CA ILE A 105 -12.22 4.21 8.09
C ILE A 105 -12.32 5.72 8.15
N VAL A 106 -13.06 6.28 9.11
CA VAL A 106 -13.30 7.73 9.26
C VAL A 106 -12.32 8.37 10.25
N ASP A 107 -12.13 7.75 11.41
CA ASP A 107 -11.42 8.36 12.54
C ASP A 107 -9.90 8.39 12.35
N ALA A 108 -9.33 7.43 11.63
CA ALA A 108 -7.90 7.39 11.35
C ALA A 108 -7.40 8.65 10.61
N SER A 109 -6.15 8.99 10.78
CA SER A 109 -5.52 10.10 10.06
C SER A 109 -5.59 9.89 8.54
N HIS A 110 -5.22 8.69 8.08
CA HIS A 110 -5.18 8.33 6.66
C HIS A 110 -5.85 6.97 6.42
N LEU A 111 -6.45 6.84 5.23
CA LEU A 111 -6.98 5.60 4.69
C LEU A 111 -6.28 5.31 3.37
N VAL A 112 -5.71 4.13 3.23
CA VAL A 112 -5.12 3.62 1.98
C VAL A 112 -5.97 2.48 1.46
N VAL A 113 -6.43 2.59 0.23
CA VAL A 113 -7.10 1.50 -0.51
C VAL A 113 -6.07 0.85 -1.42
N PHE A 114 -5.83 -0.41 -1.22
CA PHE A 114 -4.89 -1.23 -1.97
C PHE A 114 -5.64 -1.93 -3.09
N THR A 115 -5.27 -1.64 -4.34
CA THR A 115 -5.95 -2.18 -5.51
C THR A 115 -5.00 -2.96 -6.40
N ILE A 116 -5.52 -3.92 -7.16
CA ILE A 116 -4.80 -4.57 -8.25
C ILE A 116 -5.26 -4.01 -9.59
N ARG A 117 -4.37 -4.10 -10.59
CA ARG A 117 -4.73 -4.02 -11.99
C ARG A 117 -5.38 -5.33 -12.40
N LYS A 118 -6.68 -5.26 -12.77
CA LYS A 118 -7.43 -6.41 -13.25
C LYS A 118 -6.92 -6.84 -14.62
N ASN A 119 -6.94 -8.12 -14.86
CA ASN A 119 -6.74 -8.68 -16.19
C ASN A 119 -5.45 -8.19 -16.86
N LEU A 120 -4.32 -8.23 -16.09
CA LEU A 120 -3.00 -7.90 -16.63
C LEU A 120 -2.83 -8.53 -18.03
N ASN A 121 -2.33 -7.74 -18.95
CA ASN A 121 -2.15 -8.12 -20.34
C ASN A 121 -0.75 -7.75 -20.85
N GLN A 122 -0.49 -8.05 -22.12
CA GLN A 122 0.82 -7.78 -22.73
C GLN A 122 1.20 -6.29 -22.68
N GLN A 123 0.23 -5.37 -22.81
CA GLN A 123 0.49 -3.94 -22.74
C GLN A 123 1.03 -3.50 -21.38
N ASP A 124 0.57 -4.12 -20.29
CA ASP A 124 1.08 -3.86 -18.94
C ASP A 124 2.56 -4.30 -18.82
N VAL A 125 2.90 -5.44 -19.42
CA VAL A 125 4.29 -5.92 -19.51
C VAL A 125 5.15 -4.94 -20.29
N GLU A 126 4.71 -4.51 -21.47
CA GLU A 126 5.46 -3.53 -22.30
C GLU A 126 5.64 -2.20 -21.57
N THR A 127 4.61 -1.72 -20.87
CA THR A 127 4.71 -0.50 -20.04
C THR A 127 5.80 -0.64 -18.97
N TYR A 128 5.89 -1.79 -18.31
CA TYR A 128 6.93 -2.06 -17.32
C TYR A 128 8.33 -2.15 -17.95
N LEU A 129 8.47 -2.83 -19.08
CA LEU A 129 9.75 -2.96 -19.78
C LEU A 129 10.27 -1.60 -20.27
N ASN A 130 9.38 -0.74 -20.79
CA ASN A 130 9.72 0.62 -21.15
C ASN A 130 10.23 1.42 -19.95
N ARG A 131 9.61 1.24 -18.76
CA ARG A 131 10.09 1.87 -17.54
C ARG A 131 11.46 1.37 -17.10
N ILE A 132 11.74 0.06 -17.24
CA ILE A 132 13.10 -0.47 -16.99
C ILE A 132 14.10 0.16 -17.94
N ALA A 133 13.78 0.20 -19.23
CA ALA A 133 14.66 0.75 -20.27
C ALA A 133 15.00 2.21 -19.97
N GLU A 134 13.99 3.01 -19.65
CA GLU A 134 14.15 4.42 -19.26
C GLU A 134 15.06 4.61 -18.05
N VAL A 135 14.76 3.88 -16.95
CA VAL A 135 15.48 4.04 -15.67
C VAL A 135 16.94 3.53 -15.74
N ARG A 136 17.17 2.47 -16.50
CA ARG A 136 18.49 1.84 -16.59
C ARG A 136 19.33 2.31 -17.77
N GLY A 137 18.77 3.10 -18.67
CA GLY A 137 19.44 3.57 -19.89
C GLY A 137 19.77 2.44 -20.86
N VAL A 138 18.90 1.42 -20.95
CA VAL A 138 19.06 0.27 -21.86
C VAL A 138 17.93 0.26 -22.91
N THR A 139 18.10 -0.55 -23.97
CA THR A 139 17.05 -0.72 -24.99
C THR A 139 16.03 -1.76 -24.54
N THR A 140 14.79 -1.64 -24.98
CA THR A 140 13.74 -2.65 -24.73
C THR A 140 14.06 -4.01 -25.37
N ASP A 141 14.85 -4.03 -26.44
CA ASP A 141 15.30 -5.26 -27.10
C ASP A 141 16.25 -6.08 -26.21
N SER A 142 17.08 -5.40 -25.40
CA SER A 142 17.95 -6.08 -24.43
C SER A 142 17.15 -6.79 -23.32
N LEU A 143 15.86 -6.49 -23.19
CA LEU A 143 14.94 -7.09 -22.21
C LEU A 143 14.09 -8.22 -22.80
N ALA A 144 14.41 -8.73 -24.01
CA ALA A 144 13.62 -9.76 -24.69
C ALA A 144 13.42 -11.04 -23.87
N THR A 145 14.44 -11.49 -23.15
CA THR A 145 14.36 -12.66 -22.26
C THR A 145 13.37 -12.41 -21.11
N LEU A 146 13.44 -11.26 -20.46
CA LEU A 146 12.51 -10.89 -19.39
C LEU A 146 11.08 -10.76 -19.92
N ARG A 147 10.91 -10.16 -21.12
CA ARG A 147 9.62 -10.09 -21.82
C ARG A 147 9.02 -11.48 -22.01
N GLY A 148 9.79 -12.41 -22.56
CA GLY A 148 9.35 -13.79 -22.80
C GLY A 148 8.92 -14.49 -21.51
N MET A 149 9.67 -14.32 -20.42
CA MET A 149 9.32 -14.89 -19.11
C MET A 149 8.02 -14.30 -18.55
N LEU A 150 7.84 -12.99 -18.60
CA LEU A 150 6.63 -12.31 -18.10
C LEU A 150 5.38 -12.72 -18.90
N ILE A 151 5.47 -12.70 -20.22
CA ILE A 151 4.35 -13.10 -21.10
C ILE A 151 4.04 -14.57 -20.89
N GLY A 152 5.04 -15.45 -20.94
CA GLY A 152 4.84 -16.90 -20.81
C GLY A 152 4.32 -17.30 -19.44
N SER A 153 4.88 -16.76 -18.36
CA SER A 153 4.54 -17.20 -17.01
C SER A 153 3.24 -16.56 -16.48
N ILE A 154 2.97 -15.28 -16.81
CA ILE A 154 1.87 -14.53 -16.21
C ILE A 154 0.70 -14.39 -17.18
N ILE A 155 0.98 -13.90 -18.40
CA ILE A 155 -0.09 -13.57 -19.33
C ILE A 155 -0.69 -14.83 -19.96
N GLN A 156 0.15 -15.76 -20.41
CA GLN A 156 -0.25 -17.00 -21.06
C GLN A 156 -0.37 -18.18 -20.09
N GLY A 157 0.46 -18.22 -19.05
CA GLY A 157 0.53 -19.32 -18.09
C GLY A 157 -0.51 -19.30 -16.99
N MET A 158 -1.31 -18.24 -16.89
CA MET A 158 -2.37 -18.10 -15.89
C MET A 158 -3.68 -17.69 -16.55
N ASP A 159 -4.79 -18.27 -16.10
CA ASP A 159 -6.12 -17.74 -16.39
C ASP A 159 -6.35 -16.40 -15.66
N GLU A 160 -7.48 -15.76 -15.93
CA GLU A 160 -7.81 -14.45 -15.34
C GLU A 160 -7.86 -14.50 -13.81
N ALA A 161 -8.50 -15.51 -13.25
CA ALA A 161 -8.66 -15.65 -11.80
C ALA A 161 -7.31 -15.87 -11.10
N ALA A 162 -6.47 -16.76 -11.65
CA ALA A 162 -5.13 -17.02 -11.14
C ALA A 162 -4.25 -15.77 -11.23
N ARG A 163 -4.33 -15.02 -12.31
CA ARG A 163 -3.57 -13.78 -12.54
C ARG A 163 -3.97 -12.67 -11.57
N ASN A 164 -5.28 -12.48 -11.35
CA ASN A 164 -5.79 -11.52 -10.37
C ASN A 164 -5.40 -11.93 -8.93
N ASN A 165 -5.46 -13.21 -8.60
CA ASN A 165 -4.98 -13.73 -7.30
C ASN A 165 -3.46 -13.54 -7.13
N TRP A 166 -2.67 -13.80 -8.18
CA TRP A 166 -1.24 -13.53 -8.15
C TRP A 166 -0.95 -12.05 -7.90
N SER A 167 -1.67 -11.13 -8.56
CA SER A 167 -1.57 -9.69 -8.34
C SER A 167 -1.93 -9.31 -6.91
N ALA A 168 -2.99 -9.88 -6.34
CA ALA A 168 -3.39 -9.66 -4.95
C ALA A 168 -2.31 -10.07 -3.95
N ARG A 169 -1.59 -11.18 -4.19
CA ARG A 169 -0.45 -11.57 -3.33
C ARG A 169 0.66 -10.51 -3.31
N GLN A 170 0.91 -9.82 -4.44
CA GLN A 170 1.87 -8.73 -4.48
C GLN A 170 1.40 -7.54 -3.64
N VAL A 171 0.10 -7.24 -3.64
CA VAL A 171 -0.52 -6.22 -2.78
C VAL A 171 -0.32 -6.54 -1.30
N TYR A 172 -0.43 -7.80 -0.88
CA TYR A 172 -0.18 -8.19 0.52
C TYR A 172 1.29 -8.02 0.95
N ILE A 173 2.25 -8.14 0.01
CA ILE A 173 3.65 -7.76 0.27
C ILE A 173 3.71 -6.25 0.57
N ALA A 174 3.04 -5.41 -0.22
CA ALA A 174 3.00 -3.98 -0.02
C ALA A 174 2.31 -3.60 1.30
N LEU A 175 1.21 -4.28 1.64
CA LEU A 175 0.53 -4.11 2.92
C LEU A 175 1.46 -4.44 4.09
N GLY A 176 2.17 -5.56 4.05
CA GLY A 176 3.14 -5.96 5.08
C GLY A 176 4.26 -4.94 5.24
N ASN A 177 4.79 -4.43 4.13
CA ASN A 177 5.80 -3.37 4.11
C ASN A 177 5.26 -2.07 4.74
N PHE A 178 4.07 -1.65 4.36
CA PHE A 178 3.40 -0.48 4.93
C PHE A 178 3.20 -0.59 6.44
N LEU A 179 2.69 -1.73 6.93
CA LEU A 179 2.45 -1.97 8.36
C LEU A 179 3.75 -1.96 9.18
N THR A 180 4.82 -2.52 8.62
CA THR A 180 6.14 -2.53 9.25
C THR A 180 6.73 -1.13 9.29
N SER A 181 6.68 -0.40 8.19
CA SER A 181 7.15 0.98 8.09
C SER A 181 6.40 1.92 9.04
N ALA A 182 5.07 1.79 9.13
CA ALA A 182 4.26 2.53 10.09
C ALA A 182 4.71 2.25 11.53
N ALA A 183 4.91 0.97 11.89
CA ALA A 183 5.37 0.60 13.22
C ALA A 183 6.75 1.19 13.56
N LEU A 184 7.69 1.15 12.63
CA LEU A 184 9.03 1.73 12.79
C LEU A 184 8.98 3.25 13.02
N LEU A 185 8.04 3.94 12.38
CA LEU A 185 7.79 5.37 12.56
C LEU A 185 6.93 5.69 13.80
N GLY A 186 6.48 4.70 14.57
CA GLY A 186 5.62 4.90 15.73
C GLY A 186 4.19 5.31 15.37
N ILE A 187 3.75 4.91 14.19
CA ILE A 187 2.40 5.15 13.65
C ILE A 187 1.58 3.87 13.80
N ASP A 188 0.39 4.02 14.36
CA ASP A 188 -0.57 2.93 14.46
C ASP A 188 -1.24 2.65 13.11
N ALA A 189 -1.49 1.38 12.82
CA ALA A 189 -2.16 0.97 11.60
C ALA A 189 -3.08 -0.23 11.83
N CYS A 190 -4.14 -0.32 11.00
CA CYS A 190 -5.03 -1.46 10.97
C CYS A 190 -5.23 -1.93 9.53
N PRO A 191 -4.80 -3.15 9.15
CA PRO A 191 -5.22 -3.78 7.91
C PRO A 191 -6.66 -4.27 8.05
N MET A 192 -7.48 -4.11 7.03
CA MET A 192 -8.90 -4.43 7.07
C MET A 192 -9.33 -5.15 5.79
N GLU A 193 -9.75 -6.41 5.94
CA GLU A 193 -10.43 -7.21 4.91
C GLU A 193 -11.96 -7.20 5.07
N GLY A 194 -12.45 -6.71 6.22
CA GLY A 194 -13.87 -6.57 6.51
C GLY A 194 -14.48 -5.38 5.73
N ILE A 195 -14.49 -5.50 4.42
CA ILE A 195 -14.96 -4.51 3.45
C ILE A 195 -15.79 -5.20 2.36
N GLU A 196 -16.55 -4.42 1.60
CA GLU A 196 -17.24 -4.85 0.39
C GLU A 196 -16.48 -4.30 -0.84
N PRO A 197 -15.55 -5.07 -1.45
CA PRO A 197 -14.69 -4.56 -2.52
C PRO A 197 -15.44 -3.94 -3.69
N ALA A 198 -16.54 -4.56 -4.12
CA ALA A 198 -17.35 -4.04 -5.23
C ALA A 198 -17.94 -2.65 -4.94
N LYS A 199 -18.37 -2.39 -3.69
CA LYS A 199 -18.82 -1.06 -3.29
C LYS A 199 -17.68 -0.04 -3.23
N TYR A 200 -16.50 -0.47 -2.82
CA TYR A 200 -15.30 0.38 -2.88
C TYR A 200 -14.99 0.76 -4.33
N ASP A 201 -15.03 -0.21 -5.24
CA ASP A 201 -14.77 0.00 -6.66
C ASP A 201 -15.78 0.98 -7.27
N GLU A 202 -17.06 0.87 -6.91
CA GLU A 202 -18.12 1.78 -7.33
C GLU A 202 -17.88 3.21 -6.79
N ILE A 203 -17.71 3.36 -5.47
CA ILE A 203 -17.53 4.66 -4.79
C ILE A 203 -16.31 5.40 -5.35
N LEU A 204 -15.23 4.69 -5.63
CA LEU A 204 -13.96 5.25 -6.11
C LEU A 204 -13.84 5.29 -7.64
N GLY A 205 -14.82 4.74 -8.38
CA GLY A 205 -14.80 4.68 -9.83
C GLY A 205 -13.63 3.87 -10.40
N LEU A 206 -13.27 2.77 -9.75
CA LEU A 206 -12.07 1.98 -10.07
C LEU A 206 -12.25 1.13 -11.32
N GLU A 207 -13.44 0.67 -11.61
CA GLU A 207 -13.73 -0.20 -12.75
C GLU A 207 -13.33 0.43 -14.07
N LYS A 208 -13.61 1.74 -14.23
CA LYS A 208 -13.22 2.52 -15.42
C LYS A 208 -11.70 2.64 -15.61
N GLN A 209 -10.94 2.36 -14.56
CA GLN A 209 -9.47 2.38 -14.56
C GLN A 209 -8.87 0.96 -14.69
N GLY A 210 -9.70 -0.08 -14.84
CA GLY A 210 -9.25 -1.47 -14.86
C GLY A 210 -8.68 -1.94 -13.51
N LEU A 211 -9.14 -1.35 -12.40
CA LEU A 211 -8.66 -1.64 -11.05
C LEU A 211 -9.76 -2.31 -10.22
N THR A 212 -9.37 -3.04 -9.19
CA THR A 212 -10.28 -3.55 -8.16
C THR A 212 -9.61 -3.54 -6.79
N THR A 213 -10.41 -3.29 -5.77
CA THR A 213 -9.99 -3.24 -4.37
C THR A 213 -9.68 -4.65 -3.86
N VAL A 214 -8.58 -4.79 -3.11
CA VAL A 214 -8.18 -6.05 -2.46
C VAL A 214 -8.34 -5.94 -0.95
N VAL A 215 -7.76 -4.89 -0.37
CA VAL A 215 -7.68 -4.70 1.08
C VAL A 215 -7.49 -3.21 1.35
N VAL A 216 -7.79 -2.77 2.58
CA VAL A 216 -7.51 -1.40 2.98
C VAL A 216 -6.64 -1.38 4.23
N ALA A 217 -5.93 -0.27 4.46
CA ALA A 217 -5.25 -0.01 5.71
C ALA A 217 -5.56 1.41 6.19
N THR A 218 -5.87 1.53 7.47
CA THR A 218 -5.95 2.81 8.16
C THR A 218 -4.66 3.08 8.92
N ALA A 219 -4.23 4.34 8.99
CA ALA A 219 -3.05 4.76 9.73
C ALA A 219 -3.32 6.04 10.52
N GLY A 220 -2.76 6.13 11.73
CA GLY A 220 -2.98 7.25 12.63
C GLY A 220 -2.35 7.02 13.99
N TYR A 221 -3.00 7.52 15.02
CA TYR A 221 -2.58 7.29 16.40
C TYR A 221 -3.76 6.69 17.18
N ARG A 222 -3.47 5.66 17.99
CA ARG A 222 -4.49 5.00 18.80
C ARG A 222 -5.14 5.97 19.78
N ALA A 223 -6.45 5.85 19.97
CA ALA A 223 -7.15 6.53 21.03
C ALA A 223 -6.78 5.92 22.41
N ALA A 224 -6.78 6.74 23.46
CA ALA A 224 -6.52 6.26 24.82
C ALA A 224 -7.59 5.24 25.28
N THR A 225 -8.75 5.24 24.66
CA THR A 225 -9.88 4.33 24.93
C THR A 225 -9.80 3.02 24.16
N ASP A 226 -8.78 2.81 23.29
CA ASP A 226 -8.65 1.55 22.57
C ASP A 226 -8.21 0.43 23.52
N LYS A 227 -9.18 -0.34 23.98
CA LYS A 227 -8.97 -1.47 24.90
C LYS A 227 -8.03 -2.55 24.38
N TYR A 228 -7.86 -2.65 23.05
CA TYR A 228 -6.96 -3.63 22.44
C TYR A 228 -5.49 -3.27 22.63
N ALA A 229 -5.18 -2.01 22.93
CA ALA A 229 -3.82 -1.54 23.17
C ALA A 229 -3.12 -2.23 24.36
N SER A 230 -3.91 -2.64 25.36
CA SER A 230 -3.42 -3.30 26.60
C SER A 230 -3.40 -4.83 26.52
N LEU A 231 -3.99 -5.41 25.47
CA LEU A 231 -4.05 -6.87 25.36
C LEU A 231 -2.71 -7.45 24.94
N LYS A 232 -2.38 -8.61 25.55
CA LYS A 232 -1.17 -9.35 25.16
C LYS A 232 -1.28 -9.82 23.72
N LYS A 233 -0.19 -9.68 22.97
CA LYS A 233 -0.09 -10.18 21.60
C LYS A 233 -0.08 -11.69 21.58
N VAL A 234 -0.99 -12.29 20.82
CA VAL A 234 -1.07 -13.75 20.64
C VAL A 234 -0.35 -14.13 19.35
N ARG A 235 0.61 -15.05 19.45
CA ARG A 235 1.31 -15.70 18.33
C ARG A 235 1.59 -17.14 18.73
N PHE A 236 1.62 -18.01 17.76
CA PHE A 236 2.12 -19.36 17.96
C PHE A 236 3.60 -19.34 18.35
N PRO A 237 4.10 -20.35 19.09
CA PRO A 237 5.51 -20.51 19.36
C PRO A 237 6.35 -20.59 18.08
N ARG A 238 7.61 -20.19 18.16
CA ARG A 238 8.51 -20.15 17.00
C ARG A 238 8.62 -21.51 16.32
N GLU A 239 8.73 -22.59 17.09
CA GLU A 239 8.87 -23.98 16.63
C GLU A 239 7.66 -24.49 15.84
N GLU A 240 6.48 -23.92 16.04
CA GLU A 240 5.29 -24.28 15.27
C GLU A 240 5.22 -23.57 13.91
N VAL A 241 5.90 -22.44 13.75
CA VAL A 241 5.80 -21.61 12.53
C VAL A 241 7.11 -21.48 11.76
N VAL A 242 8.25 -21.86 12.35
CA VAL A 242 9.57 -21.84 11.72
C VAL A 242 10.25 -23.19 11.87
N ALA A 243 10.40 -23.91 10.78
CA ALA A 243 11.18 -25.15 10.73
C ALA A 243 12.55 -24.89 10.09
N VAL A 244 13.58 -25.56 10.61
CA VAL A 244 14.90 -25.66 10.00
C VAL A 244 15.02 -27.07 9.42
N VAL A 245 15.30 -27.15 8.11
CA VAL A 245 15.45 -28.39 7.36
C VAL A 245 16.83 -28.47 6.77
#